data_b76ba377a438557534446799a4474ddf
#
_entry.id   b76ba377a438557534446799a4474ddf
#
_cell.length_a   1.000
_cell.length_b   1.000
_cell.length_c   1.000
_cell.angle_alpha   90.00
_cell.angle_beta   90.00
_cell.angle_gamma   90.00
#
_symmetry.space_group_name_H-M   'P 1'
#
loop_
_entity.id
_entity.type
_entity.pdbx_description
1 polymer ?
#
loop_
_entity_poly.entity_id
_entity_poly.type
_entity_poly.pdbx_seq_one_letter_code
_entity_poly.pdbx_strand_id
1 'polypeptide(L)'
;MSDQPLLSDKEFDELDGFLMSSHCGDETMAMDALNGYLTAIAIGPVSIPAEQWLPRIWGPTPEDAPKFRDAQQAARLHELLSRALQEIQVTFEVAPQDFEPLFSVHKVKGKELLDAEAWCWGFLEAISLD
;
A
#
# COMPACT_ATOMS: atom_id res chain seq x y z
N MET A 1 -23.87 11.36 -2.43
CA MET A 1 -22.75 11.46 -1.50
C MET A 1 -21.99 10.15 -1.45
N SER A 2 -20.71 10.25 -1.47
CA SER A 2 -19.88 9.06 -1.49
C SER A 2 -19.64 8.54 -0.09
N ASP A 3 -19.93 7.27 0.13
CA ASP A 3 -19.60 6.61 1.38
C ASP A 3 -18.31 5.82 1.28
N GLN A 4 -17.55 6.06 0.23
CA GLN A 4 -16.31 5.34 0.01
C GLN A 4 -15.28 5.71 1.06
N PRO A 5 -14.54 4.74 1.57
CA PRO A 5 -13.54 4.98 2.60
C PRO A 5 -12.23 5.50 2.01
N LEU A 6 -12.32 6.55 1.22
CA LEU A 6 -11.14 7.13 0.59
C LEU A 6 -10.24 7.75 1.66
N LEU A 7 -8.96 7.54 1.51
CA LEU A 7 -8.00 8.23 2.36
C LEU A 7 -7.96 9.69 1.97
N SER A 8 -8.06 10.57 2.96
CA SER A 8 -7.85 11.99 2.72
C SER A 8 -6.37 12.23 2.46
N ASP A 9 -6.04 13.41 1.92
CA ASP A 9 -4.64 13.75 1.69
C ASP A 9 -3.85 13.67 3.00
N LYS A 10 -4.48 14.09 4.10
CA LYS A 10 -3.83 14.04 5.40
C LYS A 10 -3.59 12.61 5.86
N GLU A 11 -4.56 11.73 5.61
CA GLU A 11 -4.41 10.32 5.98
C GLU A 11 -3.38 9.62 5.09
N PHE A 12 -3.35 9.96 3.82
CA PHE A 12 -2.33 9.46 2.91
C PHE A 12 -0.94 9.85 3.40
N ASP A 13 -0.77 11.12 3.78
CA ASP A 13 0.50 11.61 4.29
C ASP A 13 0.87 10.93 5.61
N GLU A 14 -0.10 10.65 6.44
CA GLU A 14 0.12 9.96 7.70
C GLU A 14 0.68 8.57 7.45
N LEU A 15 0.08 7.83 6.53
CA LEU A 15 0.53 6.49 6.19
C LEU A 15 1.92 6.53 5.54
N ASP A 16 2.09 7.42 4.57
CA ASP A 16 3.39 7.57 3.88
C ASP A 16 4.49 7.92 4.87
N GLY A 17 4.22 8.86 5.76
CA GLY A 17 5.19 9.26 6.77
C GLY A 17 5.58 8.11 7.68
N PHE A 18 4.62 7.28 8.07
CA PHE A 18 4.94 6.14 8.92
C PHE A 18 5.82 5.12 8.19
N LEU A 19 5.48 4.81 6.94
CA LEU A 19 6.23 3.83 6.16
C LEU A 19 7.69 4.27 5.96
N MET A 20 7.92 5.58 5.90
CA MET A 20 9.25 6.11 5.69
C MET A 20 9.96 6.47 6.99
N SER A 21 9.33 6.21 8.13
CA SER A 21 9.84 6.60 9.44
C SER A 21 10.81 5.57 10.01
N SER A 22 11.46 5.94 11.12
CA SER A 22 12.35 5.04 11.83
C SER A 22 11.63 3.91 12.55
N HIS A 23 10.29 3.94 12.60
CA HIS A 23 9.51 2.83 13.12
C HIS A 23 9.61 1.60 12.22
N CYS A 24 9.93 1.81 10.95
CA CYS A 24 10.00 0.75 9.95
C CYS A 24 11.43 0.53 9.50
N GLY A 25 11.72 -0.72 9.09
CA GLY A 25 13.04 -1.06 8.60
C GLY A 25 13.21 -0.77 7.11
N ASP A 26 14.36 -1.15 6.59
CA ASP A 26 14.72 -0.88 5.19
C ASP A 26 13.89 -1.73 4.21
N GLU A 27 13.31 -2.83 4.69
CA GLU A 27 12.56 -3.74 3.83
C GLU A 27 11.09 -3.36 3.70
N THR A 28 10.65 -2.33 4.42
CA THR A 28 9.24 -1.92 4.38
C THR A 28 8.91 -1.27 3.05
N MET A 29 7.75 -1.62 2.50
CA MET A 29 7.29 -1.06 1.22
C MET A 29 7.03 0.43 1.33
N ALA A 30 7.49 1.18 0.34
CA ALA A 30 7.09 2.57 0.18
C ALA A 30 5.71 2.61 -0.47
N MET A 31 5.12 3.81 -0.58
CA MET A 31 3.73 3.93 -1.04
C MET A 31 3.50 3.37 -2.44
N ASP A 32 4.46 3.52 -3.36
CA ASP A 32 4.29 3.01 -4.71
C ASP A 32 4.27 1.48 -4.73
N ALA A 33 5.20 0.84 -4.02
CA ALA A 33 5.21 -0.61 -3.90
C ALA A 33 3.95 -1.11 -3.19
N LEU A 34 3.53 -0.41 -2.12
CA LEU A 34 2.33 -0.76 -1.38
C LEU A 34 1.09 -0.68 -2.27
N ASN A 35 0.99 0.35 -3.10
CA ASN A 35 -0.15 0.49 -4.00
C ASN A 35 -0.23 -0.69 -4.96
N GLY A 36 0.90 -1.12 -5.55
CA GLY A 36 0.92 -2.30 -6.41
C GLY A 36 0.55 -3.57 -5.67
N TYR A 37 1.08 -3.73 -4.47
CA TYR A 37 0.79 -4.87 -3.61
C TYR A 37 -0.71 -4.98 -3.30
N LEU A 38 -1.30 -3.87 -2.85
CA LEU A 38 -2.73 -3.85 -2.52
C LEU A 38 -3.60 -4.03 -3.77
N THR A 39 -3.15 -3.51 -4.91
CA THR A 39 -3.90 -3.68 -6.15
C THR A 39 -4.00 -5.16 -6.53
N ALA A 40 -2.91 -5.90 -6.44
CA ALA A 40 -2.91 -7.32 -6.76
C ALA A 40 -3.84 -8.09 -5.81
N ILE A 41 -3.84 -7.73 -4.52
CA ILE A 41 -4.72 -8.36 -3.55
C ILE A 41 -6.18 -8.05 -3.89
N ALA A 42 -6.46 -6.80 -4.26
CA ALA A 42 -7.83 -6.36 -4.54
C ALA A 42 -8.44 -7.07 -5.74
N ILE A 43 -7.64 -7.31 -6.78
CA ILE A 43 -8.17 -7.89 -8.02
C ILE A 43 -7.95 -9.39 -8.13
N GLY A 44 -7.23 -9.98 -7.17
CA GLY A 44 -6.94 -11.41 -7.21
C GLY A 44 -8.21 -12.26 -7.07
N PRO A 45 -8.20 -13.46 -7.65
CA PRO A 45 -9.39 -14.33 -7.62
C PRO A 45 -9.66 -14.92 -6.25
N VAL A 46 -8.68 -14.90 -5.36
CA VAL A 46 -8.79 -15.48 -4.02
C VAL A 46 -8.70 -14.36 -3.00
N SER A 47 -9.59 -14.40 -2.01
CA SER A 47 -9.56 -13.45 -0.91
C SER A 47 -8.44 -13.82 0.05
N ILE A 48 -7.52 -12.88 0.30
CA ILE A 48 -6.38 -13.11 1.18
C ILE A 48 -6.65 -12.38 2.50
N PRO A 49 -6.63 -13.11 3.64
CA PRO A 49 -6.90 -12.46 4.93
C PRO A 49 -5.78 -11.49 5.33
N ALA A 50 -6.15 -10.48 6.12
CA ALA A 50 -5.22 -9.45 6.53
C ALA A 50 -4.01 -10.02 7.28
N GLU A 51 -4.22 -11.02 8.10
CA GLU A 51 -3.13 -11.65 8.85
C GLU A 51 -2.08 -12.27 7.94
N GLN A 52 -2.42 -12.50 6.68
CA GLN A 52 -1.49 -13.04 5.70
C GLN A 52 -0.81 -11.93 4.90
N TRP A 53 -1.53 -10.86 4.53
CA TRP A 53 -0.94 -9.83 3.67
C TRP A 53 -0.33 -8.67 4.46
N LEU A 54 -0.81 -8.36 5.66
CA LEU A 54 -0.26 -7.25 6.44
C LEU A 54 1.23 -7.41 6.75
N PRO A 55 1.70 -8.58 7.23
CA PRO A 55 3.11 -8.68 7.62
C PRO A 55 4.10 -8.42 6.48
N ARG A 56 3.74 -8.77 5.25
CA ARG A 56 4.66 -8.61 4.12
C ARG A 56 4.91 -7.16 3.77
N ILE A 57 4.02 -6.26 4.17
CA ILE A 57 4.23 -4.83 3.94
C ILE A 57 5.50 -4.37 4.64
N TRP A 58 5.77 -4.92 5.82
CA TRP A 58 6.90 -4.50 6.64
C TRP A 58 8.22 -5.16 6.21
N GLY A 59 8.13 -6.33 5.59
CA GLY A 59 9.29 -7.05 5.13
C GLY A 59 9.06 -8.55 5.05
N PRO A 60 10.03 -9.29 4.54
CA PRO A 60 9.85 -10.74 4.30
C PRO A 60 9.90 -11.59 5.56
N THR A 61 10.32 -11.05 6.70
CA THR A 61 10.45 -11.83 7.94
C THR A 61 9.73 -11.13 9.09
N PRO A 62 9.35 -11.89 10.13
CA PRO A 62 8.71 -11.29 11.31
C PRO A 62 9.58 -10.24 12.01
N GLU A 63 10.89 -10.32 11.87
CA GLU A 63 11.80 -9.34 12.46
C GLU A 63 11.65 -7.96 11.82
N ASP A 64 11.06 -7.90 10.63
CA ASP A 64 10.85 -6.64 9.94
C ASP A 64 9.62 -5.89 10.43
N ALA A 65 8.86 -6.45 11.35
CA ALA A 65 7.67 -5.80 11.89
C ALA A 65 8.02 -4.42 12.46
N PRO A 66 7.18 -3.41 12.23
CA PRO A 66 7.49 -2.07 12.69
C PRO A 66 7.38 -1.98 14.21
N LYS A 67 8.08 -1.00 14.76
CA LYS A 67 8.03 -0.74 16.20
C LYS A 67 7.00 0.35 16.44
N PHE A 68 5.76 -0.06 16.70
CA PHE A 68 4.71 0.90 17.00
C PHE A 68 4.95 1.54 18.38
N ARG A 69 4.55 2.82 18.48
CA ARG A 69 4.67 3.55 19.73
C ARG A 69 3.76 2.93 20.81
N ASP A 70 2.57 2.51 20.41
CA ASP A 70 1.59 1.89 21.30
C ASP A 70 0.53 1.15 20.47
N ALA A 71 -0.43 0.52 21.15
CA ALA A 71 -1.48 -0.24 20.49
C ALA A 71 -2.40 0.65 19.64
N GLN A 72 -2.57 1.90 20.05
CA GLN A 72 -3.41 2.82 19.30
C GLN A 72 -2.78 3.15 17.94
N GLN A 73 -1.47 3.35 17.90
CA GLN A 73 -0.80 3.60 16.64
C GLN A 73 -0.89 2.39 15.73
N ALA A 74 -0.69 1.18 16.27
CA ALA A 74 -0.80 -0.04 15.48
C ALA A 74 -2.20 -0.16 14.88
N ALA A 75 -3.24 0.07 15.67
CA ALA A 75 -4.62 -0.01 15.20
C ALA A 75 -4.89 1.04 14.13
N ARG A 76 -4.36 2.25 14.31
CA ARG A 76 -4.54 3.33 13.33
C ARG A 76 -3.92 2.99 11.99
N LEU A 77 -2.69 2.48 12.01
CA LEU A 77 -2.01 2.12 10.77
C LEU A 77 -2.71 0.95 10.06
N HIS A 78 -3.16 -0.04 10.83
CA HIS A 78 -3.91 -1.16 10.26
C HIS A 78 -5.21 -0.67 9.63
N GLU A 79 -5.88 0.30 10.27
CA GLU A 79 -7.10 0.89 9.72
C GLU A 79 -6.82 1.60 8.41
N LEU A 80 -5.75 2.40 8.34
CA LEU A 80 -5.41 3.11 7.13
C LEU A 80 -5.08 2.15 5.98
N LEU A 81 -4.35 1.08 6.27
CA LEU A 81 -4.01 0.08 5.28
C LEU A 81 -5.26 -0.65 4.77
N SER A 82 -6.16 -1.02 5.68
CA SER A 82 -7.40 -1.69 5.28
C SER A 82 -8.28 -0.79 4.43
N ARG A 83 -8.34 0.50 4.77
CA ARG A 83 -9.11 1.45 3.98
C ARG A 83 -8.49 1.67 2.61
N ALA A 84 -7.16 1.68 2.53
CA ALA A 84 -6.47 1.81 1.26
C ALA A 84 -6.80 0.63 0.34
N LEU A 85 -6.81 -0.58 0.88
CA LEU A 85 -7.19 -1.76 0.12
C LEU A 85 -8.64 -1.67 -0.33
N GLN A 86 -9.54 -1.29 0.59
CA GLN A 86 -10.95 -1.19 0.29
C GLN A 86 -11.23 -0.15 -0.79
N GLU A 87 -10.50 0.97 -0.76
CA GLU A 87 -10.62 2.00 -1.78
C GLU A 87 -10.32 1.44 -3.17
N ILE A 88 -9.26 0.65 -3.28
CA ILE A 88 -8.90 0.04 -4.56
C ILE A 88 -9.97 -0.95 -4.98
N GLN A 89 -10.45 -1.78 -4.04
CA GLN A 89 -11.50 -2.76 -4.33
C GLN A 89 -12.76 -2.09 -4.86
N VAL A 90 -13.19 -1.02 -4.21
CA VAL A 90 -14.38 -0.29 -4.60
C VAL A 90 -14.19 0.34 -5.98
N THR A 91 -13.01 0.90 -6.24
CA THR A 91 -12.74 1.51 -7.55
C THR A 91 -12.88 0.48 -8.66
N PHE A 92 -12.35 -0.74 -8.48
CA PHE A 92 -12.46 -1.77 -9.50
C PHE A 92 -13.88 -2.29 -9.66
N GLU A 93 -14.69 -2.26 -8.61
CA GLU A 93 -16.09 -2.70 -8.70
C GLU A 93 -16.98 -1.67 -9.38
N VAL A 94 -16.77 -0.39 -9.07
CA VAL A 94 -17.69 0.68 -9.46
C VAL A 94 -17.23 1.41 -10.71
N ALA A 95 -15.95 1.73 -10.79
CA ALA A 95 -15.40 2.55 -11.86
C ALA A 95 -13.95 2.17 -12.16
N PRO A 96 -13.74 0.95 -12.69
CA PRO A 96 -12.35 0.48 -12.92
C PRO A 96 -11.55 1.39 -13.83
N GLN A 97 -12.21 2.14 -14.70
CA GLN A 97 -11.53 3.06 -15.59
C GLN A 97 -10.92 4.27 -14.84
N ASP A 98 -11.36 4.48 -13.60
CA ASP A 98 -10.83 5.59 -12.80
C ASP A 98 -9.60 5.18 -11.98
N PHE A 99 -9.23 3.91 -12.00
CA PHE A 99 -8.07 3.46 -11.25
C PHE A 99 -6.79 4.04 -11.86
N GLU A 100 -5.95 4.62 -10.99
CA GLU A 100 -4.64 5.12 -11.38
C GLU A 100 -3.58 4.52 -10.49
N PRO A 101 -2.66 3.75 -11.04
CA PRO A 101 -1.57 3.19 -10.24
C PRO A 101 -0.65 4.31 -9.75
N LEU A 102 -0.12 4.13 -8.55
CA LEU A 102 0.75 5.12 -7.91
C LEU A 102 2.20 4.83 -8.31
N PHE A 103 2.64 5.45 -9.39
CA PHE A 103 4.02 5.31 -9.83
C PHE A 103 4.86 6.47 -9.30
N SER A 104 6.15 6.19 -9.09
CA SER A 104 7.11 7.25 -8.78
C SER A 104 7.42 8.06 -10.03
N VAL A 105 7.74 9.35 -9.84
CA VAL A 105 8.11 10.23 -10.94
C VAL A 105 9.54 10.70 -10.74
N HIS A 106 10.36 10.52 -11.76
CA HIS A 106 11.75 10.97 -11.73
C HIS A 106 11.99 11.99 -12.83
N LYS A 107 12.77 13.00 -12.52
CA LYS A 107 13.16 14.00 -13.52
C LYS A 107 14.56 13.68 -14.01
N VAL A 108 14.68 13.43 -15.32
CA VAL A 108 15.96 13.16 -15.96
C VAL A 108 16.08 14.13 -17.14
N LYS A 109 17.12 14.97 -17.07
CA LYS A 109 17.40 15.96 -18.12
C LYS A 109 16.15 16.82 -18.43
N GLY A 110 15.45 17.23 -17.38
CA GLY A 110 14.29 18.11 -17.52
C GLY A 110 13.01 17.40 -17.95
N LYS A 111 13.04 16.09 -18.15
CA LYS A 111 11.83 15.32 -18.51
C LYS A 111 11.36 14.52 -17.32
N GLU A 112 10.04 14.43 -17.19
CA GLU A 112 9.44 13.57 -16.17
C GLU A 112 9.31 12.15 -16.71
N LEU A 113 9.86 11.19 -15.99
CA LEU A 113 9.75 9.79 -16.34
C LEU A 113 9.02 9.05 -15.23
N LEU A 114 8.03 8.27 -15.62
CA LEU A 114 7.30 7.43 -14.67
C LEU A 114 8.13 6.19 -14.37
N ASP A 115 8.23 5.86 -13.09
CA ASP A 115 8.94 4.67 -12.64
C ASP A 115 7.93 3.72 -12.02
N ALA A 116 7.66 2.64 -12.72
CA ALA A 116 6.70 1.63 -12.28
C ALA A 116 7.37 0.43 -11.62
N GLU A 117 8.68 0.45 -11.48
CA GLU A 117 9.42 -0.73 -11.01
C GLU A 117 9.00 -1.15 -9.61
N ALA A 118 8.94 -0.21 -8.68
CA ALA A 118 8.54 -0.54 -7.31
C ALA A 118 7.09 -1.02 -7.25
N TRP A 119 6.21 -0.40 -8.01
CA TRP A 119 4.81 -0.80 -8.08
C TRP A 119 4.69 -2.24 -8.57
N CYS A 120 5.39 -2.55 -9.63
CA CYS A 120 5.37 -3.92 -10.19
C CYS A 120 5.95 -4.92 -9.21
N TRP A 121 7.01 -4.54 -8.50
CA TRP A 121 7.60 -5.41 -7.50
C TRP A 121 6.58 -5.73 -6.41
N GLY A 122 5.87 -4.71 -5.91
CA GLY A 122 4.83 -4.91 -4.89
C GLY A 122 3.72 -5.82 -5.39
N PHE A 123 3.29 -5.61 -6.64
CA PHE A 123 2.26 -6.44 -7.26
C PHE A 123 2.68 -7.92 -7.27
N LEU A 124 3.94 -8.18 -7.66
CA LEU A 124 4.45 -9.55 -7.71
C LEU A 124 4.58 -10.17 -6.32
N GLU A 125 4.90 -9.36 -5.30
CA GLU A 125 4.96 -9.86 -3.93
C GLU A 125 3.59 -10.37 -3.47
N ALA A 126 2.52 -9.68 -3.84
CA ALA A 126 1.17 -10.12 -3.49
C ALA A 126 0.83 -11.43 -4.19
N ILE A 127 1.21 -11.56 -5.45
CA ILE A 127 0.95 -12.79 -6.20
C ILE A 127 1.62 -13.98 -5.54
N SER A 128 2.79 -13.78 -4.95
CA SER A 128 3.53 -14.86 -4.29
C SER A 128 2.92 -15.31 -2.97
N LEU A 129 1.90 -14.59 -2.47
CA LEU A 129 1.19 -15.02 -1.26
C LEU A 129 0.26 -16.20 -1.52
N ASP A 130 -0.10 -16.44 -2.75
CA ASP A 130 -1.03 -17.49 -3.12
C ASP A 130 -0.43 -18.88 -2.97
#